data_5ee2d9b37be11bbce856ec8b69fa43a7
#
_entry.id   5ee2d9b37be11bbce856ec8b69fa43a7
#
_cell.length_a   1.000
_cell.length_b   1.000
_cell.length_c   1.000
_cell.angle_alpha   90.00
_cell.angle_beta   90.00
_cell.angle_gamma   90.00
#
_symmetry.space_group_name_H-M   'P 1'
#
loop_
_entity.id
_entity.type
_entity.pdbx_description
1 polymer ?
#
loop_
_entity_poly.entity_id
_entity_poly.type
_entity_poly.pdbx_seq_one_letter_code
_entity_poly.pdbx_strand_id
1 'polypeptide(L)'
;VDIVPFKTCTYDCIYCQLGRTTQKTVRCSPLVPVEKVIREVQDALKGIPRPDYVTISGSGEPTLHSELGEIVSRIKSLTDVPVAIITNGSLFFRKEVREACLTADLVVPSLDAGDDAMFQYVNRPHASLSFGEVVNGLAEFRREYRGNIWLEVFLLGGVTAVRDEVLKIKEQADRIEPDRIQLNTVVRPAAEEYAFPVAAEEMTKLCGLLGDRAEIIPSFSPKPGNEESKVLRDDILALVARRPCSVEDIANGLMMNRAHVLKHLDDLVSKRLVTYTLRNGRVYYKRG
;
A
#
# COMPACT_ATOMS: atom_id res chain seq x y z
N VAL A 1 5.47 1.50 8.76
CA VAL A 1 6.89 1.90 8.76
C VAL A 1 7.30 2.23 7.34
N ASP A 2 7.74 3.48 7.08
CA ASP A 2 8.18 3.93 5.76
C ASP A 2 9.71 3.96 5.72
N ILE A 3 10.29 3.17 4.83
CA ILE A 3 11.75 2.96 4.73
C ILE A 3 12.32 3.45 3.41
N VAL A 4 11.52 4.16 2.60
CA VAL A 4 11.96 4.67 1.30
C VAL A 4 11.65 6.16 1.17
N PRO A 5 12.48 6.94 0.45
CA PRO A 5 12.17 8.33 0.16
C PRO A 5 10.86 8.46 -0.63
N PHE A 6 10.17 9.56 -0.40
CA PHE A 6 8.90 9.85 -1.05
C PHE A 6 8.97 9.69 -2.57
N LYS A 7 8.07 8.88 -3.13
CA LYS A 7 7.95 8.63 -4.58
C LYS A 7 9.19 7.99 -5.24
N THR A 8 9.95 7.19 -4.46
CA THR A 8 10.98 6.28 -4.99
C THR A 8 10.39 4.90 -5.18
N CYS A 9 10.18 4.47 -6.42
CA CYS A 9 9.46 3.25 -6.75
C CYS A 9 10.00 2.60 -8.04
N THR A 10 9.71 1.34 -8.25
CA THR A 10 9.97 0.61 -9.50
C THR A 10 8.90 0.85 -10.57
N TYR A 11 7.69 1.31 -10.14
CA TYR A 11 6.51 1.58 -10.96
C TYR A 11 6.10 3.05 -10.90
N ASP A 12 5.25 3.46 -11.85
CA ASP A 12 4.54 4.74 -11.87
C ASP A 12 3.05 4.50 -12.15
N CYS A 13 2.40 3.74 -11.26
CA CYS A 13 1.02 3.25 -11.44
C CYS A 13 0.02 4.39 -11.64
N ILE A 14 -0.89 4.23 -12.60
CA ILE A 14 -1.91 5.25 -12.91
C ILE A 14 -2.87 5.50 -11.73
N TYR A 15 -3.05 4.54 -10.84
CA TYR A 15 -3.93 4.60 -9.67
C TYR A 15 -3.22 5.05 -8.38
N CYS A 16 -1.92 5.31 -8.40
CA CYS A 16 -1.15 5.59 -7.19
C CYS A 16 -1.70 6.81 -6.44
N GLN A 17 -2.17 6.61 -5.20
CA GLN A 17 -2.72 7.66 -4.35
C GLN A 17 -1.68 8.73 -3.94
N LEU A 18 -0.39 8.45 -4.11
CA LEU A 18 0.70 9.39 -3.85
C LEU A 18 1.02 10.29 -5.06
N GLY A 19 0.33 10.08 -6.18
CA GLY A 19 0.61 10.75 -7.45
C GLY A 19 1.74 10.07 -8.24
N ARG A 20 2.30 10.77 -9.23
CA ARG A 20 3.34 10.23 -10.11
C ARG A 20 4.66 9.96 -9.39
N THR A 21 5.34 8.91 -9.80
CA THR A 21 6.67 8.54 -9.29
C THR A 21 7.72 9.55 -9.77
N THR A 22 8.47 10.10 -8.83
CA THR A 22 9.51 11.10 -9.12
C THR A 22 10.89 10.46 -9.33
N GLN A 23 11.15 9.32 -8.66
CA GLN A 23 12.38 8.56 -8.82
C GLN A 23 12.04 7.11 -9.17
N LYS A 24 11.90 6.83 -10.47
CA LYS A 24 11.67 5.46 -10.96
C LYS A 24 12.99 4.72 -11.12
N THR A 25 13.21 3.66 -10.31
CA THR A 25 14.48 2.93 -10.24
C THR A 25 14.25 1.47 -9.87
N VAL A 26 15.22 0.61 -10.23
CA VAL A 26 15.31 -0.79 -9.78
C VAL A 26 16.57 -1.04 -8.94
N ARG A 27 17.35 0.03 -8.64
CA ARG A 27 18.58 -0.08 -7.86
C ARG A 27 18.25 -0.13 -6.37
N CYS A 28 18.61 -1.23 -5.72
CA CYS A 28 18.57 -1.34 -4.27
C CYS A 28 19.73 -0.58 -3.63
N SER A 29 19.45 0.14 -2.54
CA SER A 29 20.47 0.88 -1.78
C SER A 29 20.00 1.08 -0.33
N PRO A 30 20.89 1.43 0.62
CA PRO A 30 20.49 1.81 1.97
C PRO A 30 19.84 3.20 1.93
N LEU A 31 18.50 3.23 1.87
CA LEU A 31 17.72 4.45 1.63
C LEU A 31 17.47 5.26 2.90
N VAL A 32 17.15 4.57 4.00
CA VAL A 32 16.92 5.17 5.32
C VAL A 32 17.79 4.42 6.33
N PRO A 33 18.57 5.11 7.19
CA PRO A 33 19.41 4.41 8.17
C PRO A 33 18.61 3.47 9.07
N VAL A 34 19.04 2.20 9.14
CA VAL A 34 18.37 1.15 9.95
C VAL A 34 18.16 1.59 11.40
N GLU A 35 19.17 2.19 12.02
CA GLU A 35 19.11 2.67 13.40
C GLU A 35 18.00 3.71 13.63
N LYS A 36 17.74 4.55 12.63
CA LYS A 36 16.64 5.53 12.67
C LYS A 36 15.31 4.82 12.64
N VAL A 37 15.13 3.87 11.70
CA VAL A 37 13.89 3.09 11.56
C VAL A 37 13.57 2.35 12.87
N ILE A 38 14.56 1.64 13.42
CA ILE A 38 14.39 0.83 14.64
C ILE A 38 14.02 1.71 15.84
N ARG A 39 14.66 2.85 16.01
CA ARG A 39 14.33 3.80 17.07
C ARG A 39 12.89 4.32 16.95
N GLU A 40 12.49 4.74 15.76
CA GLU A 40 11.13 5.25 15.52
C GLU A 40 10.06 4.18 15.75
N VAL A 41 10.31 2.93 15.35
CA VAL A 41 9.41 1.79 15.64
C VAL A 41 9.32 1.53 17.13
N GLN A 42 10.45 1.50 17.84
CA GLN A 42 10.51 1.28 19.29
C GLN A 42 9.73 2.37 20.05
N ASP A 43 9.87 3.62 19.65
CA ASP A 43 9.17 4.73 20.29
C ASP A 43 7.67 4.71 19.98
N ALA A 44 7.29 4.40 18.74
CA ALA A 44 5.90 4.27 18.35
C ALA A 44 5.17 3.15 19.14
N LEU A 45 5.80 1.99 19.30
CA LEU A 45 5.22 0.86 20.04
C LEU A 45 4.98 1.14 21.52
N LYS A 46 5.71 2.07 22.14
CA LYS A 46 5.49 2.49 23.53
C LYS A 46 4.23 3.36 23.71
N GLY A 47 3.83 4.08 22.67
CA GLY A 47 2.78 5.11 22.72
C GLY A 47 1.41 4.68 22.20
N ILE A 48 1.24 3.44 21.73
CA ILE A 48 -0.01 2.95 21.13
C ILE A 48 -0.44 1.62 21.77
N PRO A 49 -1.76 1.29 21.75
CA PRO A 49 -2.21 -0.07 22.01
C PRO A 49 -1.50 -1.07 21.07
N ARG A 50 -1.35 -2.32 21.52
CA ARG A 50 -0.71 -3.34 20.69
C ARG A 50 -1.35 -3.41 19.30
N PRO A 51 -0.62 -3.15 18.22
CA PRO A 51 -1.16 -3.24 16.86
C PRO A 51 -1.25 -4.70 16.41
N ASP A 52 -2.07 -4.98 15.39
CA ASP A 52 -2.16 -6.31 14.79
C ASP A 52 -0.90 -6.66 13.99
N TYR A 53 -0.28 -5.66 13.33
CA TYR A 53 0.94 -5.80 12.54
C TYR A 53 1.85 -4.57 12.66
N VAL A 54 3.15 -4.78 12.61
CA VAL A 54 4.11 -3.75 12.21
C VAL A 54 4.29 -3.88 10.70
N THR A 55 3.69 -2.94 9.95
CA THR A 55 3.68 -3.03 8.50
C THR A 55 4.79 -2.18 7.88
N ILE A 56 5.70 -2.83 7.15
CA ILE A 56 6.67 -2.15 6.29
C ILE A 56 5.97 -1.87 4.96
N SER A 57 5.75 -0.59 4.71
CA SER A 57 5.08 -0.06 3.53
C SER A 57 5.60 1.34 3.35
N GLY A 58 5.22 2.06 2.34
CA GLY A 58 5.66 3.44 2.34
C GLY A 58 5.30 4.27 1.14
N SER A 59 6.04 5.34 1.03
CA SER A 59 5.90 6.34 -0.02
C SER A 59 6.54 5.92 -1.34
N GLY A 60 6.86 4.64 -1.49
CA GLY A 60 7.47 4.01 -2.65
C GLY A 60 7.51 2.49 -2.54
N GLU A 61 8.54 1.84 -3.10
CA GLU A 61 8.72 0.38 -3.08
C GLU A 61 9.72 -0.06 -2.00
N PRO A 62 9.28 -0.74 -0.92
CA PRO A 62 10.15 -1.12 0.19
C PRO A 62 11.31 -2.06 -0.20
N THR A 63 11.13 -2.92 -1.21
CA THR A 63 12.18 -3.86 -1.64
C THR A 63 13.37 -3.18 -2.33
N LEU A 64 13.28 -1.87 -2.57
CA LEU A 64 14.44 -1.06 -2.96
C LEU A 64 15.42 -0.79 -1.82
N HIS A 65 15.02 -1.03 -0.57
CA HIS A 65 15.92 -0.88 0.57
C HIS A 65 16.81 -2.12 0.70
N SER A 66 18.12 -1.97 0.49
CA SER A 66 19.06 -3.09 0.49
C SER A 66 19.21 -3.80 1.85
N GLU A 67 18.86 -3.11 2.94
CA GLU A 67 18.92 -3.63 4.32
C GLU A 67 17.51 -4.00 4.85
N LEU A 68 16.54 -4.27 3.97
CA LEU A 68 15.17 -4.64 4.35
C LEU A 68 15.16 -5.86 5.30
N GLY A 69 15.94 -6.90 5.01
CA GLY A 69 16.00 -8.12 5.84
C GLY A 69 16.52 -7.84 7.24
N GLU A 70 17.50 -6.94 7.39
CA GLU A 70 18.00 -6.48 8.70
C GLU A 70 16.90 -5.73 9.46
N ILE A 71 16.20 -4.80 8.80
CA ILE A 71 15.09 -4.04 9.39
C ILE A 71 14.01 -4.99 9.92
N VAL A 72 13.55 -5.95 9.11
CA VAL A 72 12.57 -6.97 9.53
C VAL A 72 13.04 -7.75 10.73
N SER A 73 14.26 -8.29 10.69
CA SER A 73 14.83 -9.10 11.77
C SER A 73 14.95 -8.33 13.08
N ARG A 74 15.37 -7.07 13.01
CA ARG A 74 15.50 -6.21 14.19
C ARG A 74 14.14 -5.82 14.76
N ILE A 75 13.13 -5.53 13.94
CA ILE A 75 11.76 -5.27 14.42
C ILE A 75 11.23 -6.51 15.15
N LYS A 76 11.40 -7.71 14.59
CA LYS A 76 10.98 -8.97 15.23
C LYS A 76 11.73 -9.25 16.54
N SER A 77 12.93 -8.71 16.72
CA SER A 77 13.66 -8.79 18.00
C SER A 77 13.14 -7.80 19.05
N LEU A 78 12.44 -6.75 18.66
CA LEU A 78 11.88 -5.73 19.56
C LEU A 78 10.49 -6.07 20.09
N THR A 79 9.71 -6.85 19.35
CA THR A 79 8.32 -7.11 19.66
C THR A 79 7.85 -8.46 19.12
N ASP A 80 6.83 -9.03 19.76
CA ASP A 80 6.10 -10.21 19.30
C ASP A 80 4.95 -9.87 18.33
N VAL A 81 4.77 -8.60 17.99
CA VAL A 81 3.82 -8.16 16.96
C VAL A 81 4.29 -8.66 15.60
N PRO A 82 3.45 -9.35 14.82
CA PRO A 82 3.84 -9.86 13.51
C PRO A 82 4.23 -8.73 12.54
N VAL A 83 5.22 -9.00 11.69
CA VAL A 83 5.71 -8.05 10.68
C VAL A 83 5.12 -8.38 9.33
N ALA A 84 4.49 -7.38 8.71
CA ALA A 84 3.97 -7.46 7.33
C ALA A 84 4.80 -6.58 6.38
N ILE A 85 4.98 -7.04 5.14
CA ILE A 85 5.60 -6.27 4.06
C ILE A 85 4.55 -6.08 2.95
N ILE A 86 4.24 -4.82 2.60
CA ILE A 86 3.43 -4.49 1.42
C ILE A 86 4.37 -4.02 0.32
N THR A 87 4.39 -4.72 -0.80
CA THR A 87 5.32 -4.50 -1.91
C THR A 87 4.59 -4.61 -3.25
N ASN A 88 5.09 -3.95 -4.28
CA ASN A 88 4.59 -4.20 -5.63
C ASN A 88 5.14 -5.51 -6.26
N GLY A 89 6.01 -6.22 -5.55
CA GLY A 89 6.53 -7.53 -5.95
C GLY A 89 7.50 -7.52 -7.12
N SER A 90 7.79 -6.36 -7.69
CA SER A 90 8.55 -6.23 -8.95
C SER A 90 9.97 -6.77 -8.91
N LEU A 91 10.57 -6.84 -7.74
CA LEU A 91 11.99 -7.23 -7.60
C LEU A 91 12.17 -8.66 -7.08
N PHE A 92 11.11 -9.45 -6.91
CA PHE A 92 11.21 -10.84 -6.45
C PHE A 92 11.89 -11.80 -7.44
N PHE A 93 12.15 -11.41 -8.68
CA PHE A 93 13.04 -12.17 -9.55
C PHE A 93 14.49 -12.19 -9.04
N ARG A 94 14.87 -11.25 -8.14
CA ARG A 94 16.19 -11.20 -7.49
C ARG A 94 16.19 -12.02 -6.22
N LYS A 95 17.14 -12.95 -6.11
CA LYS A 95 17.27 -13.85 -4.96
C LYS A 95 17.49 -13.09 -3.65
N GLU A 96 18.36 -12.07 -3.66
CA GLU A 96 18.64 -11.24 -2.49
C GLU A 96 17.43 -10.49 -1.94
N VAL A 97 16.50 -10.10 -2.82
CA VAL A 97 15.24 -9.46 -2.41
C VAL A 97 14.28 -10.47 -1.79
N ARG A 98 14.19 -11.67 -2.37
CA ARG A 98 13.38 -12.75 -1.78
C ARG A 98 13.91 -13.11 -0.39
N GLU A 99 15.23 -13.34 -0.25
CA GLU A 99 15.86 -13.66 1.03
C GLU A 99 15.59 -12.60 2.11
N ALA A 100 15.60 -11.32 1.74
CA ALA A 100 15.28 -10.21 2.65
C ALA A 100 13.85 -10.25 3.20
N CYS A 101 12.92 -10.87 2.48
CA CYS A 101 11.51 -10.96 2.86
C CYS A 101 11.14 -12.27 3.60
N LEU A 102 12.03 -13.29 3.63
CA LEU A 102 11.70 -14.62 4.18
C LEU A 102 11.35 -14.63 5.67
N THR A 103 11.83 -13.66 6.43
CA THR A 103 11.61 -13.59 7.89
C THR A 103 10.34 -12.83 8.27
N ALA A 104 9.66 -12.18 7.34
CA ALA A 104 8.38 -11.54 7.58
C ALA A 104 7.29 -12.60 7.89
N ASP A 105 6.24 -12.21 8.61
CA ASP A 105 5.11 -13.10 8.94
C ASP A 105 4.04 -13.07 7.86
N LEU A 106 3.94 -11.95 7.14
CA LEU A 106 3.01 -11.72 6.04
C LEU A 106 3.70 -10.91 4.95
N VAL A 107 3.54 -11.32 3.70
CA VAL A 107 3.92 -10.51 2.54
C VAL A 107 2.69 -10.28 1.66
N VAL A 108 2.47 -9.01 1.31
CA VAL A 108 1.33 -8.57 0.49
C VAL A 108 1.88 -7.99 -0.82
N PRO A 109 2.14 -8.83 -1.83
CA PRO A 109 2.56 -8.36 -3.14
C PRO A 109 1.36 -7.94 -3.97
N SER A 110 1.57 -7.03 -4.95
CA SER A 110 0.52 -6.60 -5.89
C SER A 110 0.64 -7.31 -7.24
N LEU A 111 -0.51 -7.60 -7.85
CA LEU A 111 -0.63 -8.09 -9.23
C LEU A 111 -1.87 -7.47 -9.89
N ASP A 112 -1.69 -6.37 -10.62
CA ASP A 112 -2.79 -5.55 -11.15
C ASP A 112 -3.06 -5.79 -12.64
N ALA A 113 -2.28 -6.66 -13.27
CA ALA A 113 -2.36 -6.99 -14.69
C ALA A 113 -2.21 -8.49 -14.90
N GLY A 114 -2.81 -9.00 -15.94
CA GLY A 114 -2.71 -10.40 -16.33
C GLY A 114 -1.77 -10.66 -17.52
N ASP A 115 -1.32 -9.59 -18.18
CA ASP A 115 -0.39 -9.65 -19.31
C ASP A 115 0.52 -8.41 -19.38
N ASP A 116 1.52 -8.45 -20.26
CA ASP A 116 2.51 -7.37 -20.40
C ASP A 116 1.87 -6.07 -20.88
N ALA A 117 0.92 -6.11 -21.78
CA ALA A 117 0.28 -4.90 -22.32
C ALA A 117 -0.46 -4.12 -21.22
N MET A 118 -1.23 -4.84 -20.39
CA MET A 118 -1.93 -4.25 -19.25
C MET A 118 -0.95 -3.81 -18.16
N PHE A 119 0.11 -4.57 -17.91
CA PHE A 119 1.18 -4.22 -16.97
C PHE A 119 1.86 -2.90 -17.33
N GLN A 120 2.23 -2.72 -18.62
CA GLN A 120 2.81 -1.47 -19.12
C GLN A 120 1.83 -0.30 -18.98
N TYR A 121 0.55 -0.53 -19.22
CA TYR A 121 -0.47 0.51 -19.16
C TYR A 121 -0.78 0.95 -17.72
N VAL A 122 -1.04 -0.01 -16.83
CA VAL A 122 -1.52 0.25 -15.46
C VAL A 122 -0.37 0.58 -14.51
N ASN A 123 0.68 -0.25 -14.51
CA ASN A 123 1.77 -0.12 -13.53
C ASN A 123 2.92 0.77 -14.02
N ARG A 124 3.06 0.98 -15.32
CA ARG A 124 4.14 1.80 -15.94
C ARG A 124 5.51 1.47 -15.33
N PRO A 125 5.97 0.23 -15.46
CA PRO A 125 7.17 -0.23 -14.79
C PRO A 125 8.42 0.52 -15.27
N HIS A 126 9.51 0.35 -14.52
CA HIS A 126 10.85 0.70 -15.00
C HIS A 126 11.18 -0.13 -16.25
N ALA A 127 11.86 0.46 -17.25
CA ALA A 127 12.11 -0.16 -18.56
C ALA A 127 12.87 -1.50 -18.51
N SER A 128 13.56 -1.79 -17.41
CA SER A 128 14.28 -3.05 -17.22
C SER A 128 13.43 -4.18 -16.61
N LEU A 129 12.15 -3.94 -16.37
CA LEU A 129 11.24 -4.94 -15.79
C LEU A 129 10.32 -5.50 -16.87
N SER A 130 10.19 -6.81 -16.91
CA SER A 130 9.21 -7.52 -17.73
C SER A 130 8.12 -8.17 -16.87
N PHE A 131 6.92 -8.24 -17.40
CA PHE A 131 5.80 -8.89 -16.71
C PHE A 131 6.11 -10.34 -16.33
N GLY A 132 6.72 -11.10 -17.26
CA GLY A 132 7.09 -12.49 -17.03
C GLY A 132 8.07 -12.69 -15.87
N GLU A 133 9.10 -11.81 -15.76
CA GLU A 133 10.06 -11.87 -14.66
C GLU A 133 9.40 -11.57 -13.30
N VAL A 134 8.47 -10.60 -13.27
CA VAL A 134 7.72 -10.26 -12.04
C VAL A 134 6.89 -11.45 -11.58
N VAL A 135 6.08 -12.04 -12.45
CA VAL A 135 5.23 -13.19 -12.10
C VAL A 135 6.07 -14.42 -11.71
N ASN A 136 7.14 -14.70 -12.45
CA ASN A 136 8.05 -15.80 -12.11
C ASN A 136 8.72 -15.59 -10.76
N GLY A 137 9.16 -14.36 -10.47
CA GLY A 137 9.76 -14.00 -9.18
C GLY A 137 8.78 -14.20 -8.01
N LEU A 138 7.50 -13.84 -8.17
CA LEU A 138 6.45 -14.09 -7.19
C LEU A 138 6.21 -15.58 -6.96
N ALA A 139 6.17 -16.38 -8.03
CA ALA A 139 6.01 -17.83 -7.93
C ALA A 139 7.23 -18.51 -7.27
N GLU A 140 8.46 -18.05 -7.58
CA GLU A 140 9.66 -18.51 -6.88
C GLU A 140 9.65 -18.14 -5.41
N PHE A 141 9.25 -16.91 -5.07
CA PHE A 141 9.11 -16.47 -3.69
C PHE A 141 8.14 -17.36 -2.93
N ARG A 142 6.99 -17.74 -3.50
CA ARG A 142 6.04 -18.66 -2.85
C ARG A 142 6.69 -20.01 -2.51
N ARG A 143 7.54 -20.56 -3.37
CA ARG A 143 8.22 -21.84 -3.12
C ARG A 143 9.22 -21.77 -1.95
N GLU A 144 9.87 -20.62 -1.77
CA GLU A 144 10.87 -20.38 -0.74
C GLU A 144 10.24 -19.93 0.59
N TYR A 145 9.13 -19.18 0.52
CA TYR A 145 8.49 -18.54 1.67
C TYR A 145 7.45 -19.44 2.34
N ARG A 146 7.52 -19.53 3.68
CA ARG A 146 6.63 -20.36 4.50
C ARG A 146 5.55 -19.57 5.25
N GLY A 147 5.62 -18.24 5.22
CA GLY A 147 4.60 -17.36 5.79
C GLY A 147 3.41 -17.18 4.85
N ASN A 148 2.52 -16.28 5.21
CA ASN A 148 1.32 -15.98 4.43
C ASN A 148 1.61 -15.01 3.29
N ILE A 149 1.07 -15.29 2.09
CA ILE A 149 1.04 -14.39 0.95
C ILE A 149 -0.41 -13.97 0.70
N TRP A 150 -0.70 -12.67 0.85
CA TRP A 150 -1.98 -12.09 0.44
C TRP A 150 -1.75 -11.25 -0.82
N LEU A 151 -2.17 -11.79 -1.96
CA LEU A 151 -1.99 -11.13 -3.24
C LEU A 151 -2.99 -9.97 -3.39
N GLU A 152 -2.52 -8.73 -3.42
CA GLU A 152 -3.38 -7.59 -3.70
C GLU A 152 -3.62 -7.48 -5.21
N VAL A 153 -4.88 -7.33 -5.61
CA VAL A 153 -5.32 -7.07 -6.99
C VAL A 153 -6.08 -5.76 -7.02
N PHE A 154 -5.51 -4.75 -7.68
CA PHE A 154 -6.12 -3.44 -7.78
C PHE A 154 -6.93 -3.30 -9.06
N LEU A 155 -8.24 -3.24 -8.94
CA LEU A 155 -9.16 -3.15 -10.07
C LEU A 155 -9.56 -1.71 -10.40
N LEU A 156 -9.54 -1.40 -11.69
CA LEU A 156 -9.86 -0.09 -12.26
C LEU A 156 -11.06 -0.17 -13.19
N GLY A 157 -12.07 0.66 -12.95
CA GLY A 157 -13.27 0.74 -13.78
C GLY A 157 -12.95 1.05 -15.23
N GLY A 158 -13.45 0.19 -16.14
CA GLY A 158 -13.21 0.32 -17.57
C GLY A 158 -11.79 -0.02 -18.04
N VAL A 159 -10.91 -0.52 -17.17
CA VAL A 159 -9.53 -0.93 -17.50
C VAL A 159 -9.30 -2.39 -17.13
N THR A 160 -8.99 -2.68 -15.86
CA THR A 160 -8.75 -4.05 -15.38
C THR A 160 -10.01 -4.69 -14.80
N ALA A 161 -11.03 -3.92 -14.46
CA ALA A 161 -12.31 -4.42 -13.95
C ALA A 161 -13.24 -4.92 -15.10
N VAL A 162 -12.70 -5.72 -15.99
CA VAL A 162 -13.46 -6.43 -17.04
C VAL A 162 -13.16 -7.91 -16.93
N ARG A 163 -14.16 -8.74 -17.25
CA ARG A 163 -14.10 -10.19 -17.08
C ARG A 163 -12.81 -10.82 -17.61
N ASP A 164 -12.45 -10.49 -18.85
CA ASP A 164 -11.31 -11.13 -19.52
C ASP A 164 -9.97 -10.75 -18.86
N GLU A 165 -9.81 -9.51 -18.42
CA GLU A 165 -8.61 -9.08 -17.69
C GLU A 165 -8.51 -9.76 -16.32
N VAL A 166 -9.63 -9.87 -15.59
CA VAL A 166 -9.66 -10.57 -14.28
C VAL A 166 -9.34 -12.06 -14.45
N LEU A 167 -9.77 -12.71 -15.55
CA LEU A 167 -9.42 -14.10 -15.82
C LEU A 167 -7.93 -14.29 -16.15
N LYS A 168 -7.32 -13.35 -16.86
CA LYS A 168 -5.86 -13.34 -17.07
C LYS A 168 -5.10 -13.15 -15.74
N ILE A 169 -5.57 -12.23 -14.88
CA ILE A 169 -4.99 -12.05 -13.53
C ILE A 169 -5.11 -13.35 -12.73
N LYS A 170 -6.28 -14.01 -12.80
CA LYS A 170 -6.50 -15.29 -12.13
C LYS A 170 -5.50 -16.34 -12.56
N GLU A 171 -5.24 -16.48 -13.85
CA GLU A 171 -4.26 -17.42 -14.38
C GLU A 171 -2.87 -17.21 -13.74
N GLN A 172 -2.44 -15.97 -13.60
CA GLN A 172 -1.17 -15.67 -12.95
C GLN A 172 -1.23 -15.90 -11.43
N ALA A 173 -2.34 -15.55 -10.79
CA ALA A 173 -2.53 -15.82 -9.36
C ALA A 173 -2.53 -17.32 -9.05
N ASP A 174 -3.09 -18.14 -9.91
CA ASP A 174 -3.06 -19.60 -9.78
C ASP A 174 -1.63 -20.17 -9.91
N ARG A 175 -0.73 -19.51 -10.66
CA ARG A 175 0.71 -19.87 -10.73
C ARG A 175 1.48 -19.46 -9.48
N ILE A 176 1.08 -18.33 -8.83
CA ILE A 176 1.72 -17.80 -7.61
C ILE A 176 1.26 -18.60 -6.38
N GLU A 177 0.05 -19.12 -6.38
CA GLU A 177 -0.56 -19.87 -5.27
C GLU A 177 -0.60 -19.06 -3.94
N PRO A 178 -1.17 -17.84 -3.92
CA PRO A 178 -1.28 -17.06 -2.70
C PRO A 178 -2.27 -17.72 -1.71
N ASP A 179 -2.12 -17.43 -0.42
CA ASP A 179 -3.05 -17.88 0.61
C ASP A 179 -4.39 -17.12 0.52
N ARG A 180 -4.34 -15.85 0.09
CA ARG A 180 -5.53 -15.01 -0.18
C ARG A 180 -5.30 -14.13 -1.39
N ILE A 181 -6.40 -13.71 -2.04
CA ILE A 181 -6.42 -12.69 -3.09
C ILE A 181 -7.29 -11.54 -2.58
N GLN A 182 -6.70 -10.37 -2.40
CA GLN A 182 -7.38 -9.20 -1.85
C GLN A 182 -7.68 -8.19 -2.95
N LEU A 183 -8.96 -8.01 -3.27
CA LEU A 183 -9.39 -7.04 -4.27
C LEU A 183 -9.53 -5.65 -3.66
N ASN A 184 -8.89 -4.70 -4.31
CA ASN A 184 -8.94 -3.29 -3.98
C ASN A 184 -9.35 -2.45 -5.21
N THR A 185 -9.78 -1.21 -4.99
CA THR A 185 -10.08 -0.25 -6.06
C THR A 185 -9.79 1.17 -5.61
N VAL A 186 -9.96 2.14 -6.50
CA VAL A 186 -9.72 3.56 -6.22
C VAL A 186 -10.69 4.07 -5.16
N VAL A 187 -10.17 4.39 -3.98
CA VAL A 187 -10.94 5.02 -2.88
C VAL A 187 -10.44 6.42 -2.54
N ARG A 188 -9.29 6.83 -3.09
CA ARG A 188 -8.67 8.14 -2.93
C ARG A 188 -8.25 8.71 -4.28
N PRO A 189 -7.97 10.03 -4.39
CA PRO A 189 -7.47 10.61 -5.64
C PRO A 189 -6.26 9.84 -6.17
N ALA A 190 -6.38 9.35 -7.39
CA ALA A 190 -5.33 8.63 -8.11
C ALA A 190 -4.34 9.59 -8.79
N ALA A 191 -3.21 9.06 -9.27
CA ALA A 191 -2.24 9.82 -10.05
C ALA A 191 -2.84 10.33 -11.37
N GLU A 192 -3.69 9.51 -12.01
CA GLU A 192 -4.36 9.84 -13.26
C GLU A 192 -5.86 10.04 -13.03
N GLU A 193 -6.44 11.05 -13.69
CA GLU A 193 -7.85 11.40 -13.55
C GLU A 193 -8.80 10.34 -14.12
N TYR A 194 -8.32 9.55 -15.08
CA TYR A 194 -9.08 8.45 -15.70
C TYR A 194 -8.95 7.11 -14.96
N ALA A 195 -8.27 7.05 -13.83
CA ALA A 195 -8.28 5.88 -12.95
C ALA A 195 -9.56 5.92 -12.09
N PHE A 196 -10.61 5.24 -12.54
CA PHE A 196 -11.90 5.22 -11.89
C PHE A 196 -12.08 4.06 -10.92
N PRO A 197 -12.86 4.26 -9.84
CA PRO A 197 -13.25 3.18 -8.95
C PRO A 197 -14.18 2.18 -9.65
N VAL A 198 -14.25 0.98 -9.10
CA VAL A 198 -15.22 -0.06 -9.47
C VAL A 198 -16.39 -0.01 -8.51
N ALA A 199 -17.62 -0.14 -9.03
CA ALA A 199 -18.82 -0.21 -8.21
C ALA A 199 -18.84 -1.50 -7.34
N ALA A 200 -19.43 -1.43 -6.14
CA ALA A 200 -19.41 -2.54 -5.19
C ALA A 200 -20.05 -3.83 -5.74
N GLU A 201 -21.14 -3.70 -6.49
CA GLU A 201 -21.80 -4.85 -7.14
C GLU A 201 -20.89 -5.52 -8.16
N GLU A 202 -20.15 -4.73 -8.93
CA GLU A 202 -19.20 -5.24 -9.93
C GLU A 202 -17.99 -5.87 -9.26
N MET A 203 -17.46 -5.25 -8.21
CA MET A 203 -16.40 -5.85 -7.39
C MET A 203 -16.81 -7.25 -6.88
N THR A 204 -18.06 -7.41 -6.43
CA THR A 204 -18.57 -8.70 -5.95
C THR A 204 -18.59 -9.75 -7.06
N LYS A 205 -19.05 -9.39 -8.25
CA LYS A 205 -19.06 -10.29 -9.41
C LYS A 205 -17.63 -10.70 -9.83
N LEU A 206 -16.73 -9.73 -9.88
CA LEU A 206 -15.33 -9.97 -10.27
C LEU A 206 -14.58 -10.79 -9.22
N CYS A 207 -14.86 -10.57 -7.92
CA CYS A 207 -14.32 -11.37 -6.83
C CYS A 207 -14.69 -12.86 -7.01
N GLY A 208 -15.94 -13.16 -7.36
CA GLY A 208 -16.40 -14.51 -7.64
C GLY A 208 -15.65 -15.23 -8.78
N LEU A 209 -15.07 -14.49 -9.74
CA LEU A 209 -14.25 -15.07 -10.81
C LEU A 209 -12.89 -15.58 -10.32
N LEU A 210 -12.34 -14.97 -9.26
CA LEU A 210 -11.03 -15.31 -8.69
C LEU A 210 -11.08 -16.54 -7.75
N GLY A 211 -12.28 -16.99 -7.37
CA GLY A 211 -12.49 -18.20 -6.57
C GLY A 211 -12.48 -17.96 -5.06
N ASP A 212 -12.50 -19.04 -4.28
CA ASP A 212 -12.78 -19.01 -2.82
C ASP A 212 -11.70 -18.32 -1.98
N ARG A 213 -10.50 -18.14 -2.52
CA ARG A 213 -9.41 -17.42 -1.86
C ARG A 213 -9.52 -15.90 -2.01
N ALA A 214 -10.47 -15.43 -2.83
CA ALA A 214 -10.65 -14.01 -3.11
C ALA A 214 -11.59 -13.35 -2.12
N GLU A 215 -11.22 -12.17 -1.66
CA GLU A 215 -12.01 -11.32 -0.79
C GLU A 215 -11.90 -9.85 -1.24
N ILE A 216 -12.94 -9.07 -1.01
CA ILE A 216 -12.91 -7.63 -1.23
C ILE A 216 -12.43 -6.99 0.06
N ILE A 217 -11.38 -6.15 -0.02
CA ILE A 217 -10.94 -5.38 1.15
C ILE A 217 -12.08 -4.42 1.53
N PRO A 218 -12.66 -4.55 2.74
CA PRO A 218 -13.74 -3.69 3.16
C PRO A 218 -13.25 -2.23 3.20
N SER A 219 -14.04 -1.32 2.63
CA SER A 219 -13.83 0.10 2.89
C SER A 219 -13.95 0.34 4.39
N PHE A 220 -12.90 0.82 5.01
CA PHE A 220 -12.85 1.01 6.45
C PHE A 220 -13.93 2.00 6.89
N SER A 221 -14.99 1.49 7.52
CA SER A 221 -15.99 2.30 8.21
C SER A 221 -15.65 2.25 9.69
N PRO A 222 -15.27 3.38 10.31
CA PRO A 222 -14.84 3.39 11.70
C PRO A 222 -16.00 3.13 12.64
N LYS A 223 -15.74 2.37 13.70
CA LYS A 223 -16.56 2.42 14.90
C LYS A 223 -16.26 3.76 15.62
N PRO A 224 -17.25 4.53 16.07
CA PRO A 224 -17.01 5.73 16.83
C PRO A 224 -16.29 5.36 18.13
N GLY A 225 -15.05 5.73 18.25
CA GLY A 225 -14.29 5.65 19.50
C GLY A 225 -14.62 6.83 20.40
N ASN A 226 -14.90 6.56 21.67
CA ASN A 226 -15.32 7.52 22.70
C ASN A 226 -14.14 8.04 23.54
N GLU A 227 -12.94 8.18 23.01
CA GLU A 227 -11.84 8.77 23.75
C GLU A 227 -11.30 10.01 23.04
N GLU A 228 -11.38 11.14 23.76
CA GLU A 228 -10.73 12.42 23.39
C GLU A 228 -9.21 12.25 23.49
N SER A 229 -8.62 11.71 22.45
CA SER A 229 -7.17 11.73 22.30
C SER A 229 -6.72 13.19 22.06
N LYS A 230 -5.76 13.66 22.84
CA LYS A 230 -5.13 14.96 22.67
C LYS A 230 -4.19 14.91 21.45
N VAL A 231 -4.80 14.85 20.27
CA VAL A 231 -4.08 14.77 19.02
C VAL A 231 -3.48 16.11 18.70
N LEU A 232 -2.18 16.11 18.51
CA LEU A 232 -1.44 17.28 18.12
C LEU A 232 -1.72 17.62 16.65
N ARG A 233 -1.75 18.91 16.33
CA ARG A 233 -1.82 19.45 14.96
C ARG A 233 -0.80 18.78 14.02
N ASP A 234 0.35 18.43 14.54
CA ASP A 234 1.44 17.81 13.80
C ASP A 234 1.08 16.41 13.32
N ASP A 235 0.21 15.68 14.02
CA ASP A 235 -0.25 14.35 13.60
C ASP A 235 -1.15 14.43 12.35
N ILE A 236 -2.05 15.44 12.31
CA ILE A 236 -2.86 15.71 11.12
C ILE A 236 -1.96 16.09 9.94
N LEU A 237 -0.99 16.98 10.17
CA LEU A 237 -0.03 17.40 9.15
C LEU A 237 0.80 16.21 8.64
N ALA A 238 1.22 15.30 9.52
CA ALA A 238 1.95 14.09 9.16
C ALA A 238 1.11 13.14 8.29
N LEU A 239 -0.19 12.98 8.59
CA LEU A 239 -1.09 12.16 7.77
C LEU A 239 -1.30 12.74 6.38
N VAL A 240 -1.70 14.03 6.30
CA VAL A 240 -2.00 14.69 5.02
C VAL A 240 -0.75 14.96 4.17
N ALA A 241 0.44 14.93 4.78
CA ALA A 241 1.71 15.01 4.06
C ALA A 241 2.06 13.72 3.32
N ARG A 242 1.61 12.57 3.85
CA ARG A 242 1.88 11.26 3.25
C ARG A 242 0.98 10.98 2.04
N ARG A 243 -0.29 11.38 2.13
CA ARG A 243 -1.30 11.15 1.09
C ARG A 243 -2.52 12.06 1.29
N PRO A 244 -3.31 12.32 0.25
CA PRO A 244 -4.61 12.99 0.41
C PRO A 244 -5.52 12.19 1.35
N CYS A 245 -6.08 12.85 2.36
CA CYS A 245 -6.95 12.22 3.35
C CYS A 245 -8.31 12.93 3.40
N SER A 246 -9.40 12.17 3.50
CA SER A 246 -10.71 12.72 3.86
C SER A 246 -10.79 12.99 5.37
N VAL A 247 -11.84 13.70 5.80
CA VAL A 247 -12.10 13.89 7.25
C VAL A 247 -12.24 12.54 7.95
N GLU A 248 -12.88 11.59 7.31
CA GLU A 248 -13.05 10.22 7.80
C GLU A 248 -11.71 9.50 7.95
N ASP A 249 -10.83 9.60 6.95
CA ASP A 249 -9.49 8.98 7.02
C ASP A 249 -8.68 9.50 8.21
N ILE A 250 -8.75 10.82 8.45
CA ILE A 250 -8.03 11.47 9.57
C ILE A 250 -8.66 11.09 10.90
N ALA A 251 -9.99 11.15 10.99
CA ALA A 251 -10.73 10.79 12.20
C ALA A 251 -10.41 9.35 12.64
N ASN A 252 -10.34 8.44 11.68
CA ASN A 252 -10.04 7.03 11.93
C ASN A 252 -8.58 6.80 12.27
N GLY A 253 -7.68 7.38 11.49
CA GLY A 253 -6.24 7.21 11.68
C GLY A 253 -5.73 7.76 13.01
N LEU A 254 -6.43 8.75 13.56
CA LEU A 254 -6.08 9.40 14.82
C LEU A 254 -7.06 9.10 15.96
N MET A 255 -8.04 8.23 15.75
CA MET A 255 -9.11 7.88 16.70
C MET A 255 -9.84 9.11 17.25
N MET A 256 -10.06 10.12 16.39
CA MET A 256 -10.69 11.39 16.74
C MET A 256 -12.16 11.46 16.37
N ASN A 257 -12.90 12.30 17.09
CA ASN A 257 -14.22 12.72 16.65
C ASN A 257 -14.10 13.58 15.38
N ARG A 258 -14.98 13.31 14.40
CA ARG A 258 -15.04 14.01 13.12
C ARG A 258 -15.16 15.54 13.24
N ALA A 259 -15.92 16.03 14.22
CA ALA A 259 -16.08 17.47 14.45
C ALA A 259 -14.76 18.13 14.93
N HIS A 260 -13.97 17.45 15.73
CA HIS A 260 -12.65 17.91 16.14
C HIS A 260 -11.66 17.95 14.97
N VAL A 261 -11.67 16.91 14.11
CA VAL A 261 -10.84 16.91 12.89
C VAL A 261 -11.17 18.10 12.01
N LEU A 262 -12.46 18.38 11.76
CA LEU A 262 -12.88 19.54 10.96
C LEU A 262 -12.37 20.85 11.53
N LYS A 263 -12.47 21.07 12.84
CA LYS A 263 -11.98 22.28 13.51
C LYS A 263 -10.46 22.47 13.31
N HIS A 264 -9.68 21.39 13.40
CA HIS A 264 -8.23 21.47 13.16
C HIS A 264 -7.91 21.72 11.69
N LEU A 265 -8.66 21.08 10.78
CA LEU A 265 -8.48 21.28 9.35
C LEU A 265 -8.80 22.71 8.92
N ASP A 266 -9.84 23.32 9.45
CA ASP A 266 -10.19 24.71 9.18
C ASP A 266 -9.05 25.66 9.60
N ASP A 267 -8.44 25.45 10.77
CA ASP A 267 -7.27 26.21 11.22
C ASP A 267 -6.05 25.99 10.31
N LEU A 268 -5.79 24.75 9.91
CA LEU A 268 -4.67 24.39 9.02
C LEU A 268 -4.84 24.96 7.61
N VAL A 269 -6.06 24.93 7.07
CA VAL A 269 -6.39 25.51 5.76
C VAL A 269 -6.26 27.04 5.81
N SER A 270 -6.78 27.71 6.86
CA SER A 270 -6.67 29.14 7.02
C SER A 270 -5.20 29.61 7.07
N LYS A 271 -4.32 28.79 7.64
CA LYS A 271 -2.87 29.02 7.70
C LYS A 271 -2.11 28.56 6.45
N ARG A 272 -2.81 28.09 5.43
CA ARG A 272 -2.25 27.55 4.17
C ARG A 272 -1.26 26.39 4.36
N LEU A 273 -1.35 25.69 5.46
CA LEU A 273 -0.53 24.49 5.75
C LEU A 273 -1.12 23.23 5.14
N VAL A 274 -2.42 23.27 4.87
CA VAL A 274 -3.19 22.21 4.22
C VAL A 274 -4.03 22.84 3.11
N THR A 275 -4.11 22.17 1.98
CA THR A 275 -5.03 22.49 0.89
C THR A 275 -6.04 21.36 0.73
N TYR A 276 -7.12 21.59 -0.01
CA TYR A 276 -8.11 20.56 -0.27
C TYR A 276 -8.50 20.51 -1.75
N THR A 277 -8.96 19.32 -2.17
CA THR A 277 -9.52 19.08 -3.50
C THR A 277 -10.84 18.33 -3.36
N LEU A 278 -11.79 18.64 -4.24
CA LEU A 278 -13.06 17.91 -4.34
C LEU A 278 -12.93 16.85 -5.44
N ARG A 279 -13.17 15.59 -5.11
CA ARG A 279 -13.21 14.48 -6.06
C ARG A 279 -14.38 13.55 -5.74
N ASN A 280 -15.20 13.22 -6.74
CA ASN A 280 -16.34 12.32 -6.58
C ASN A 280 -17.27 12.67 -5.40
N GLY A 281 -17.51 13.98 -5.18
CA GLY A 281 -18.35 14.47 -4.08
C GLY A 281 -17.71 14.40 -2.69
N ARG A 282 -16.43 14.03 -2.56
CA ARG A 282 -15.68 14.02 -1.30
C ARG A 282 -14.55 15.04 -1.31
N VAL A 283 -14.34 15.68 -0.16
CA VAL A 283 -13.22 16.60 0.08
C VAL A 283 -12.02 15.80 0.60
N TYR A 284 -10.88 15.99 -0.04
CA TYR A 284 -9.60 15.41 0.37
C TYR A 284 -8.61 16.51 0.69
N TYR A 285 -7.99 16.40 1.85
CA TYR A 285 -6.99 17.33 2.36
C TYR A 285 -5.59 16.79 2.10
N LYS A 286 -4.68 17.68 1.70
CA LYS A 286 -3.27 17.36 1.46
C LYS A 286 -2.41 18.50 1.97
N ARG A 287 -1.12 18.26 2.19
CA ARG A 287 -0.19 19.31 2.58
C ARG A 287 -0.18 20.42 1.53
N GLY A 288 -0.20 21.68 1.99
CA GLY A 288 -0.14 22.90 1.17
C GLY A 288 1.23 23.14 0.56
#